data_489a4111a7c874e565a159b9f57e0fa7
#
_entry.id   489a4111a7c874e565a159b9f57e0fa7
#
_cell.length_a   1.000
_cell.length_b   1.000
_cell.length_c   1.000
_cell.angle_alpha   90.00
_cell.angle_beta   90.00
_cell.angle_gamma   90.00
#
_symmetry.space_group_name_H-M   'P 1'
#
loop_
_entity.id
_entity.type
_entity.pdbx_description
1 polymer ?
#
loop_
_entity_poly.entity_id
_entity_poly.type
_entity_poly.pdbx_seq_one_letter_code
_entity_poly.pdbx_strand_id
1 'polypeptide(L)'
;MPSCNPVGYVHSLESFGSVDGPGVRFVVFLQGCALRCKYCHNPETWAEGGTEWTVDALFQRVWRYRNYWGKKGGITVSGGEPLRQMDFLTAFFELARSKGVHTALDTAGQPFRPEDPAYLADFDRLMASTSLVILDLKEIDPERHRRLTGKDNATILAMARHVSDLGVPLWIRHVLVPGLTDDEDGLRRTADFIRSLNTVQRVEVLPYHTLGLFKWQKLGIPYPLPDAVPPTAEQVKRAEELLEVSRYPG
;
A
#
# COMPACT_ATOMS: atom_id res chain seq x y z
N MET A 1 -2.84 18.46 -26.93
CA MET A 1 -2.40 18.10 -25.56
C MET A 1 -3.65 18.13 -24.70
N PRO A 2 -4.07 17.04 -24.07
CA PRO A 2 -5.17 17.16 -23.12
C PRO A 2 -4.69 18.05 -21.97
N SER A 3 -5.44 19.07 -21.65
CA SER A 3 -5.23 19.90 -20.47
C SER A 3 -5.61 19.05 -19.27
N CYS A 4 -4.66 18.35 -18.72
CA CYS A 4 -5.01 17.33 -17.75
C CYS A 4 -4.80 17.87 -16.35
N ASN A 5 -5.89 18.34 -15.79
CA ASN A 5 -6.09 18.29 -14.35
C ASN A 5 -6.97 17.06 -14.09
N PRO A 6 -6.42 15.84 -14.08
CA PRO A 6 -7.22 14.63 -13.96
C PRO A 6 -7.98 14.63 -12.64
N VAL A 7 -9.13 13.97 -12.64
CA VAL A 7 -10.00 13.84 -11.47
C VAL A 7 -9.72 12.49 -10.82
N GLY A 8 -9.56 12.51 -9.50
CA GLY A 8 -9.47 11.31 -8.67
C GLY A 8 -10.63 11.20 -7.69
N TYR A 9 -10.94 9.98 -7.32
CA TYR A 9 -11.99 9.63 -6.36
C TYR A 9 -11.36 9.32 -5.01
N VAL A 10 -11.57 10.21 -4.05
CA VAL A 10 -10.97 10.14 -2.71
C VAL A 10 -12.01 9.63 -1.72
N HIS A 11 -11.66 8.62 -0.95
CA HIS A 11 -12.45 8.11 0.17
C HIS A 11 -12.37 9.04 1.37
N SER A 12 -11.14 9.31 1.83
CA SER A 12 -10.90 10.14 3.02
C SER A 12 -9.50 10.75 3.02
N LEU A 13 -9.31 11.73 3.89
CA LEU A 13 -8.05 12.44 4.09
C LEU A 13 -7.67 12.40 5.56
N GLU A 14 -6.39 12.11 5.86
CA GLU A 14 -5.83 12.17 7.20
C GLU A 14 -4.58 13.05 7.22
N SER A 15 -4.55 14.03 8.14
CA SER A 15 -3.53 15.08 8.14
C SER A 15 -2.27 14.76 8.97
N PHE A 16 -2.31 13.74 9.83
CA PHE A 16 -1.23 13.41 10.77
C PHE A 16 -0.94 11.91 10.85
N GLY A 17 -0.86 11.22 9.70
CA GLY A 17 -0.43 9.83 9.64
C GLY A 17 1.01 9.69 10.16
N SER A 18 1.21 8.80 11.12
CA SER A 18 2.53 8.54 11.74
C SER A 18 3.09 7.17 11.40
N VAL A 19 2.27 6.31 10.78
CA VAL A 19 2.62 4.93 10.42
C VAL A 19 2.60 4.67 8.90
N ASP A 20 2.28 5.68 8.12
CA ASP A 20 2.06 5.57 6.67
C ASP A 20 3.29 6.02 5.86
N GLY A 21 4.47 5.83 6.39
CA GLY A 21 5.75 6.22 5.80
C GLY A 21 6.62 7.04 6.76
N PRO A 22 7.76 7.58 6.28
CA PRO A 22 8.70 8.30 7.14
C PRO A 22 8.15 9.67 7.58
N GLY A 23 8.34 10.00 8.86
CA GLY A 23 7.92 11.28 9.45
C GLY A 23 6.40 11.43 9.55
N VAL A 24 5.94 12.67 9.63
CA VAL A 24 4.49 12.97 9.64
C VAL A 24 3.99 13.04 8.20
N ARG A 25 2.91 12.32 7.92
CA ARG A 25 2.34 12.22 6.56
C ARG A 25 0.97 12.88 6.48
N PHE A 26 0.70 13.51 5.35
CA PHE A 26 -0.68 13.70 4.93
C PHE A 26 -1.08 12.50 4.08
N VAL A 27 -2.07 11.75 4.54
CA VAL A 27 -2.52 10.52 3.87
C VAL A 27 -3.78 10.78 3.07
N VAL A 28 -3.76 10.41 1.80
CA VAL A 28 -4.90 10.44 0.88
C VAL A 28 -5.35 9.01 0.65
N PHE A 29 -6.53 8.64 1.09
CA PHE A 29 -7.12 7.33 0.83
C PHE A 29 -7.99 7.39 -0.42
N LEU A 30 -7.55 6.72 -1.49
CA LEU A 30 -8.32 6.64 -2.73
C LEU A 30 -9.41 5.58 -2.66
N GLN A 31 -10.44 5.77 -3.46
CA GLN A 31 -11.57 4.86 -3.59
C GLN A 31 -11.30 3.80 -4.68
N GLY A 32 -11.82 2.60 -4.49
CA GLY A 32 -11.76 1.49 -5.43
C GLY A 32 -10.64 0.50 -5.11
N CYS A 33 -11.00 -0.77 -4.92
CA CYS A 33 -10.05 -1.89 -4.74
C CYS A 33 -10.60 -3.16 -5.38
N ALA A 34 -9.77 -3.90 -6.11
CA ALA A 34 -10.15 -5.18 -6.69
C ALA A 34 -9.89 -6.38 -5.77
N LEU A 35 -9.07 -6.22 -4.74
CA LEU A 35 -8.86 -7.24 -3.73
C LEU A 35 -10.04 -7.32 -2.75
N ARG A 36 -10.25 -8.50 -2.18
CA ARG A 36 -11.25 -8.79 -1.15
C ARG A 36 -10.58 -9.45 0.03
N CYS A 37 -9.55 -8.76 0.58
CA CYS A 37 -8.78 -9.28 1.71
C CYS A 37 -9.70 -9.58 2.89
N LYS A 38 -9.62 -10.79 3.42
CA LYS A 38 -10.50 -11.24 4.53
C LYS A 38 -10.34 -10.41 5.80
N TYR A 39 -9.18 -9.81 6.01
CA TYR A 39 -8.88 -8.92 7.14
C TYR A 39 -8.88 -7.42 6.78
N CYS A 40 -9.56 -7.02 5.70
CA CYS A 40 -9.52 -5.63 5.25
C CYS A 40 -10.02 -4.67 6.34
N HIS A 41 -9.22 -3.62 6.63
CA HIS A 41 -9.60 -2.57 7.57
C HIS A 41 -10.49 -1.49 6.96
N ASN A 42 -10.50 -1.40 5.61
CA ASN A 42 -11.21 -0.36 4.87
C ASN A 42 -12.11 -0.95 3.77
N PRO A 43 -13.05 -1.88 4.10
CA PRO A 43 -13.92 -2.50 3.09
C PRO A 43 -14.81 -1.47 2.38
N GLU A 44 -15.06 -0.31 2.97
CA GLU A 44 -15.77 0.81 2.37
C GLU A 44 -15.07 1.39 1.13
N THR A 45 -13.76 1.13 0.98
CA THR A 45 -13.00 1.56 -0.21
C THR A 45 -13.10 0.59 -1.39
N TRP A 46 -13.80 -0.53 -1.26
CA TRP A 46 -13.89 -1.53 -2.34
C TRP A 46 -14.70 -1.09 -3.53
N ALA A 47 -15.83 -0.42 -3.27
CA ALA A 47 -16.74 0.04 -4.30
C ALA A 47 -16.15 1.24 -5.07
N GLU A 48 -16.70 1.52 -6.23
CA GLU A 48 -16.50 2.77 -6.93
C GLU A 48 -17.26 3.90 -6.23
N GLY A 49 -16.87 5.14 -6.48
CA GLY A 49 -17.45 6.33 -5.83
C GLY A 49 -16.38 7.14 -5.10
N GLY A 50 -16.74 7.77 -3.99
CA GLY A 50 -15.90 8.70 -3.26
C GLY A 50 -16.16 10.16 -3.65
N THR A 51 -15.38 11.07 -3.09
CA THR A 51 -15.44 12.49 -3.41
C THR A 51 -14.50 12.80 -4.57
N GLU A 52 -15.01 13.47 -5.59
CA GLU A 52 -14.20 13.91 -6.73
C GLU A 52 -13.27 15.04 -6.33
N TRP A 53 -11.99 14.90 -6.68
CA TRP A 53 -10.97 15.92 -6.51
C TRP A 53 -10.16 16.08 -7.80
N THR A 54 -9.95 17.32 -8.21
CA THR A 54 -8.89 17.62 -9.18
C THR A 54 -7.54 17.60 -8.49
N VAL A 55 -6.47 17.35 -9.24
CA VAL A 55 -5.09 17.33 -8.70
C VAL A 55 -4.77 18.64 -7.97
N ASP A 56 -5.10 19.79 -8.58
CA ASP A 56 -4.80 21.09 -8.00
C ASP A 56 -5.57 21.34 -6.70
N ALA A 57 -6.86 21.03 -6.67
CA ALA A 57 -7.68 21.23 -5.48
C ALA A 57 -7.22 20.37 -4.32
N LEU A 58 -6.91 19.08 -4.59
CA LEU A 58 -6.35 18.18 -3.59
C LEU A 58 -5.00 18.67 -3.10
N PHE A 59 -4.11 19.06 -4.02
CA PHE A 59 -2.78 19.54 -3.64
C PHE A 59 -2.85 20.81 -2.79
N GLN A 60 -3.70 21.77 -3.12
CA GLN A 60 -3.93 22.96 -2.30
C GLN A 60 -4.41 22.60 -0.88
N ARG A 61 -5.30 21.62 -0.76
CA ARG A 61 -5.78 21.13 0.54
C ARG A 61 -4.63 20.53 1.36
N VAL A 62 -3.85 19.66 0.77
CA VAL A 62 -2.72 18.94 1.38
C VAL A 62 -1.59 19.90 1.75
N TRP A 63 -1.29 20.87 0.89
CA TRP A 63 -0.21 21.85 1.05
C TRP A 63 -0.35 22.71 2.30
N ARG A 64 -1.56 22.89 2.83
CA ARG A 64 -1.80 23.64 4.08
C ARG A 64 -1.11 23.00 5.29
N TYR A 65 -0.81 21.70 5.22
CA TYR A 65 -0.20 20.92 6.29
C TYR A 65 1.33 20.78 6.17
N ARG A 66 1.97 21.36 5.15
CA ARG A 66 3.40 21.19 4.86
C ARG A 66 4.32 21.53 6.05
N ASN A 67 3.93 22.46 6.91
CA ASN A 67 4.73 22.86 8.07
C ASN A 67 4.87 21.77 9.13
N TYR A 68 3.98 20.76 9.10
CA TYR A 68 4.00 19.63 10.03
C TYR A 68 4.84 18.45 9.55
N TRP A 69 5.24 18.42 8.29
CA TRP A 69 5.97 17.29 7.73
C TRP A 69 7.42 17.20 8.17
N GLY A 70 8.01 18.32 8.62
CA GLY A 70 9.42 18.37 8.96
C GLY A 70 10.31 17.99 7.78
N LYS A 71 11.48 17.41 8.08
CA LYS A 71 12.46 17.04 7.05
C LYS A 71 12.19 15.68 6.38
N LYS A 72 11.46 14.77 7.05
CA LYS A 72 11.25 13.40 6.58
C LYS A 72 9.82 13.12 6.13
N GLY A 73 8.86 13.94 6.52
CA GLY A 73 7.46 13.75 6.20
C GLY A 73 7.08 14.16 4.79
N GLY A 74 5.79 14.11 4.47
CA GLY A 74 5.28 14.43 3.14
C GLY A 74 3.88 13.89 2.91
N ILE A 75 3.64 13.39 1.70
CA ILE A 75 2.35 12.87 1.25
C ILE A 75 2.44 11.35 1.10
N THR A 76 1.42 10.64 1.57
CA THR A 76 1.18 9.23 1.26
C THR A 76 -0.16 9.09 0.55
N VAL A 77 -0.18 8.35 -0.55
CA VAL A 77 -1.43 7.93 -1.19
C VAL A 77 -1.62 6.45 -0.96
N SER A 78 -2.74 6.12 -0.35
CA SER A 78 -3.17 4.78 0.08
C SER A 78 -4.67 4.61 -0.25
N GLY A 79 -5.39 3.80 0.50
CA GLY A 79 -6.86 3.70 0.44
C GLY A 79 -7.36 2.31 0.10
N GLY A 80 -8.07 2.19 -1.01
CA GLY A 80 -8.36 0.91 -1.66
C GLY A 80 -7.11 0.38 -2.34
N GLU A 81 -6.97 0.68 -3.64
CA GLU A 81 -5.76 0.41 -4.42
C GLU A 81 -5.46 1.62 -5.30
N PRO A 82 -4.45 2.44 -4.95
CA PRO A 82 -4.15 3.68 -5.66
C PRO A 82 -3.82 3.51 -7.15
N LEU A 83 -3.19 2.40 -7.53
CA LEU A 83 -2.83 2.12 -8.92
C LEU A 83 -4.05 1.96 -9.85
N ARG A 84 -5.27 1.86 -9.31
CA ARG A 84 -6.50 1.91 -10.11
C ARG A 84 -6.80 3.30 -10.67
N GLN A 85 -6.17 4.34 -10.09
CA GLN A 85 -6.32 5.73 -10.50
C GLN A 85 -4.96 6.32 -10.91
N MET A 86 -4.20 5.57 -11.74
CA MET A 86 -2.80 5.85 -12.02
C MET A 86 -2.57 7.23 -12.65
N ASP A 87 -3.43 7.68 -13.58
CA ASP A 87 -3.28 9.00 -14.23
C ASP A 87 -3.39 10.13 -13.21
N PHE A 88 -4.39 10.06 -12.31
CA PHE A 88 -4.57 11.03 -11.23
C PHE A 88 -3.40 10.99 -10.25
N LEU A 89 -3.00 9.80 -9.83
CA LEU A 89 -1.89 9.58 -8.89
C LEU A 89 -0.57 10.13 -9.46
N THR A 90 -0.28 9.84 -10.72
CA THR A 90 0.93 10.34 -11.40
C THR A 90 0.96 11.86 -11.44
N ALA A 91 -0.10 12.50 -11.91
CA ALA A 91 -0.18 13.97 -11.96
C ALA A 91 -0.08 14.60 -10.55
N PHE A 92 -0.67 13.97 -9.54
CA PHE A 92 -0.60 14.44 -8.15
C PHE A 92 0.82 14.32 -7.58
N PHE A 93 1.53 13.21 -7.86
CA PHE A 93 2.91 13.01 -7.41
C PHE A 93 3.88 13.91 -8.17
N GLU A 94 3.71 14.11 -9.47
CA GLU A 94 4.51 15.06 -10.25
C GLU A 94 4.39 16.48 -9.67
N LEU A 95 3.17 16.94 -9.37
CA LEU A 95 2.96 18.24 -8.74
C LEU A 95 3.61 18.32 -7.36
N ALA A 96 3.46 17.30 -6.52
CA ALA A 96 4.09 17.23 -5.20
C ALA A 96 5.62 17.28 -5.31
N ARG A 97 6.22 16.50 -6.20
CA ARG A 97 7.67 16.47 -6.45
C ARG A 97 8.19 17.80 -6.96
N SER A 98 7.46 18.51 -7.82
CA SER A 98 7.83 19.85 -8.31
C SER A 98 7.92 20.89 -7.18
N LYS A 99 7.29 20.62 -6.03
CA LYS A 99 7.37 21.44 -4.81
C LYS A 99 8.32 20.87 -3.75
N GLY A 100 9.13 19.87 -4.11
CA GLY A 100 10.10 19.24 -3.20
C GLY A 100 9.46 18.36 -2.11
N VAL A 101 8.22 17.91 -2.30
CA VAL A 101 7.52 17.07 -1.32
C VAL A 101 7.89 15.60 -1.53
N HIS A 102 8.19 14.92 -0.43
CA HIS A 102 8.39 13.47 -0.42
C HIS A 102 7.05 12.75 -0.63
N THR A 103 7.00 11.85 -1.61
CA THR A 103 5.81 11.10 -2.01
C THR A 103 5.96 9.63 -1.65
N ALA A 104 4.96 9.03 -1.03
CA ALA A 104 4.91 7.60 -0.74
C ALA A 104 3.65 6.99 -1.36
N LEU A 105 3.82 5.89 -2.07
CA LEU A 105 2.75 5.06 -2.60
C LEU A 105 2.56 3.85 -1.70
N ASP A 106 1.41 3.74 -1.04
CA ASP A 106 1.01 2.57 -0.23
C ASP A 106 0.03 1.71 -1.04
N THR A 107 0.46 0.52 -1.44
CA THR A 107 -0.23 -0.30 -2.45
C THR A 107 -0.12 -1.78 -2.17
N ALA A 108 -1.08 -2.54 -2.65
CA ALA A 108 -0.99 -4.00 -2.75
C ALA A 108 -0.48 -4.47 -4.13
N GLY A 109 -0.31 -3.58 -5.10
CA GLY A 109 0.30 -3.88 -6.40
C GLY A 109 -0.54 -4.73 -7.36
N GLN A 110 -1.79 -5.03 -7.03
CA GLN A 110 -2.60 -5.98 -7.80
C GLN A 110 -2.90 -5.59 -9.25
N PRO A 111 -3.09 -4.29 -9.60
CA PRO A 111 -3.36 -3.90 -11.00
C PRO A 111 -2.14 -3.94 -11.92
N PHE A 112 -0.94 -4.23 -11.41
CA PHE A 112 0.28 -4.21 -12.22
C PHE A 112 0.20 -5.17 -13.41
N ARG A 113 0.64 -4.71 -14.60
CA ARG A 113 0.54 -5.44 -15.87
C ARG A 113 1.91 -5.51 -16.54
N PRO A 114 2.75 -6.51 -16.19
CA PRO A 114 4.11 -6.62 -16.71
C PRO A 114 4.18 -6.86 -18.23
N GLU A 115 3.11 -7.40 -18.81
CA GLU A 115 3.04 -7.73 -20.24
C GLU A 115 2.46 -6.59 -21.11
N ASP A 116 2.09 -5.46 -20.51
CA ASP A 116 1.49 -4.30 -21.20
C ASP A 116 2.49 -3.14 -21.27
N PRO A 117 3.17 -2.93 -22.41
CA PRO A 117 4.19 -1.88 -22.54
C PRO A 117 3.66 -0.45 -22.30
N ALA A 118 2.39 -0.19 -22.68
CA ALA A 118 1.78 1.12 -22.46
C ALA A 118 1.55 1.35 -20.95
N TYR A 119 1.02 0.35 -20.26
CA TYR A 119 0.87 0.39 -18.79
C TYR A 119 2.22 0.56 -18.09
N LEU A 120 3.27 -0.17 -18.54
CA LEU A 120 4.61 -0.04 -17.95
C LEU A 120 5.17 1.37 -18.12
N ALA A 121 5.01 1.99 -19.27
CA ALA A 121 5.46 3.36 -19.51
C ALA A 121 4.78 4.36 -18.55
N ASP A 122 3.47 4.22 -18.32
CA ASP A 122 2.73 5.06 -17.37
C ASP A 122 3.14 4.77 -15.92
N PHE A 123 3.36 3.50 -15.59
CA PHE A 123 3.85 3.09 -14.27
C PHE A 123 5.26 3.63 -13.98
N ASP A 124 6.17 3.56 -14.94
CA ASP A 124 7.54 4.09 -14.82
C ASP A 124 7.53 5.61 -14.64
N ARG A 125 6.63 6.30 -15.33
CA ARG A 125 6.40 7.73 -15.12
C ARG A 125 5.93 8.05 -13.70
N LEU A 126 5.02 7.24 -13.15
CA LEU A 126 4.62 7.34 -11.74
C LEU A 126 5.82 7.11 -10.81
N MET A 127 6.61 6.06 -11.05
CA MET A 127 7.78 5.72 -10.23
C MET A 127 8.84 6.84 -10.25
N ALA A 128 9.03 7.53 -11.36
CA ALA A 128 9.93 8.69 -11.45
C ALA A 128 9.54 9.83 -10.47
N SER A 129 8.28 9.90 -10.07
CA SER A 129 7.76 10.89 -9.10
C SER A 129 7.47 10.29 -7.72
N THR A 130 7.80 9.01 -7.49
CA THR A 130 7.60 8.30 -6.23
C THR A 130 8.90 8.21 -5.45
N SER A 131 8.90 8.69 -4.20
CA SER A 131 10.08 8.65 -3.33
C SER A 131 10.20 7.34 -2.56
N LEU A 132 9.08 6.66 -2.33
CA LEU A 132 8.97 5.43 -1.56
C LEU A 132 7.74 4.64 -2.02
N VAL A 133 7.89 3.35 -2.19
CA VAL A 133 6.74 2.42 -2.32
C VAL A 133 6.64 1.62 -1.03
N ILE A 134 5.46 1.65 -0.40
CA ILE A 134 5.09 0.79 0.72
C ILE A 134 4.23 -0.33 0.13
N LEU A 135 4.76 -1.54 0.10
CA LEU A 135 4.13 -2.67 -0.55
C LEU A 135 3.65 -3.72 0.46
N ASP A 136 2.38 -4.04 0.39
CA ASP A 136 1.80 -5.14 1.14
C ASP A 136 2.08 -6.50 0.48
N LEU A 137 3.00 -7.30 1.02
CA LEU A 137 3.14 -8.72 0.69
C LEU A 137 2.26 -9.55 1.61
N LYS A 138 1.06 -9.87 1.15
CA LYS A 138 0.02 -10.46 2.00
C LYS A 138 0.19 -11.98 2.20
N GLU A 139 0.66 -12.67 1.20
CA GLU A 139 0.95 -14.11 1.20
C GLU A 139 1.83 -14.44 -0.02
N ILE A 140 2.85 -15.27 0.18
CA ILE A 140 3.79 -15.64 -0.89
C ILE A 140 3.27 -16.80 -1.76
N ASP A 141 2.49 -17.70 -1.18
CA ASP A 141 1.88 -18.80 -1.91
C ASP A 141 0.68 -18.30 -2.75
N PRO A 142 0.65 -18.52 -4.07
CA PRO A 142 -0.39 -17.97 -4.94
C PRO A 142 -1.80 -18.48 -4.62
N GLU A 143 -1.95 -19.74 -4.21
CA GLU A 143 -3.25 -20.30 -3.88
C GLU A 143 -3.75 -19.82 -2.51
N ARG A 144 -2.86 -19.71 -1.52
CA ARG A 144 -3.19 -19.08 -0.23
C ARG A 144 -3.53 -17.62 -0.43
N HIS A 145 -2.76 -16.89 -1.26
CA HIS A 145 -3.04 -15.50 -1.59
C HIS A 145 -4.43 -15.35 -2.23
N ARG A 146 -4.79 -16.24 -3.18
CA ARG A 146 -6.11 -16.22 -3.80
C ARG A 146 -7.23 -16.47 -2.78
N ARG A 147 -7.05 -17.42 -1.86
CA ARG A 147 -8.02 -17.66 -0.78
C ARG A 147 -8.14 -16.49 0.20
N LEU A 148 -7.07 -15.76 0.40
CA LEU A 148 -7.00 -14.62 1.32
C LEU A 148 -7.59 -13.33 0.73
N THR A 149 -7.36 -13.08 -0.56
CA THR A 149 -7.59 -11.77 -1.20
C THR A 149 -8.53 -11.82 -2.40
N GLY A 150 -8.85 -13.00 -2.90
CA GLY A 150 -9.64 -13.21 -4.12
C GLY A 150 -8.84 -13.19 -5.43
N LYS A 151 -7.52 -12.90 -5.39
CA LYS A 151 -6.62 -12.84 -6.54
C LYS A 151 -5.31 -13.57 -6.23
N ASP A 152 -4.58 -14.02 -7.25
CA ASP A 152 -3.20 -14.47 -7.05
C ASP A 152 -2.23 -13.30 -6.88
N ASN A 153 -0.96 -13.61 -6.60
CA ASN A 153 0.07 -12.62 -6.30
C ASN A 153 1.11 -12.43 -7.41
N ALA A 154 0.96 -13.07 -8.56
CA ALA A 154 1.98 -13.05 -9.61
C ALA A 154 2.33 -11.63 -10.05
N THR A 155 1.30 -10.79 -10.31
CA THR A 155 1.51 -9.38 -10.70
C THR A 155 2.11 -8.54 -9.58
N ILE A 156 1.78 -8.84 -8.32
CA ILE A 156 2.31 -8.14 -7.15
C ILE A 156 3.82 -8.39 -7.01
N LEU A 157 4.23 -9.66 -7.13
CA LEU A 157 5.63 -10.04 -7.07
C LEU A 157 6.42 -9.48 -8.28
N ALA A 158 5.80 -9.45 -9.46
CA ALA A 158 6.38 -8.81 -10.65
C ALA A 158 6.56 -7.31 -10.44
N MET A 159 5.57 -6.61 -9.86
CA MET A 159 5.67 -5.19 -9.52
C MET A 159 6.81 -4.92 -8.53
N ALA A 160 6.94 -5.74 -7.48
CA ALA A 160 8.02 -5.57 -6.51
C ALA A 160 9.40 -5.64 -7.14
N ARG A 161 9.63 -6.60 -8.06
CA ARG A 161 10.88 -6.70 -8.83
C ARG A 161 11.09 -5.48 -9.71
N HIS A 162 10.07 -5.08 -10.47
CA HIS A 162 10.15 -3.94 -11.37
C HIS A 162 10.48 -2.63 -10.62
N VAL A 163 9.82 -2.36 -9.50
CA VAL A 163 10.11 -1.21 -8.62
C VAL A 163 11.55 -1.26 -8.10
N SER A 164 12.01 -2.45 -7.71
CA SER A 164 13.39 -2.67 -7.26
C SER A 164 14.41 -2.43 -8.38
N ASP A 165 14.12 -2.88 -9.60
CA ASP A 165 14.99 -2.69 -10.78
C ASP A 165 15.07 -1.22 -11.20
N LEU A 166 13.99 -0.45 -11.02
CA LEU A 166 13.96 1.00 -11.19
C LEU A 166 14.73 1.78 -10.12
N GLY A 167 15.20 1.12 -9.07
CA GLY A 167 15.95 1.75 -7.97
C GLY A 167 15.07 2.52 -6.98
N VAL A 168 13.74 2.36 -7.02
CA VAL A 168 12.82 3.05 -6.09
C VAL A 168 12.85 2.36 -4.73
N PRO A 169 13.00 3.10 -3.62
CA PRO A 169 12.97 2.55 -2.27
C PRO A 169 11.68 1.77 -1.96
N LEU A 170 11.82 0.62 -1.30
CA LEU A 170 10.73 -0.24 -0.90
C LEU A 170 10.66 -0.38 0.62
N TRP A 171 9.48 -0.22 1.18
CA TRP A 171 9.10 -0.76 2.49
C TRP A 171 8.13 -1.91 2.26
N ILE A 172 8.38 -3.04 2.90
CA ILE A 172 7.53 -4.21 2.78
C ILE A 172 6.71 -4.36 4.06
N ARG A 173 5.41 -4.56 3.92
CA ARG A 173 4.49 -4.84 5.02
C ARG A 173 3.88 -6.21 4.89
N HIS A 174 3.80 -6.90 6.02
CA HIS A 174 3.12 -8.19 6.13
C HIS A 174 2.16 -8.17 7.31
N VAL A 175 0.86 -8.37 7.05
CA VAL A 175 -0.14 -8.48 8.12
C VAL A 175 -0.13 -9.90 8.66
N LEU A 176 0.19 -10.04 9.95
CA LEU A 176 0.26 -11.33 10.65
C LEU A 176 -1.11 -11.69 11.23
N VAL A 177 -1.77 -12.67 10.60
CA VAL A 177 -3.06 -13.21 11.05
C VAL A 177 -2.86 -14.66 11.44
N PRO A 178 -2.99 -15.03 12.73
CA PRO A 178 -2.82 -16.40 13.19
C PRO A 178 -3.69 -17.40 12.41
N GLY A 179 -3.08 -18.49 11.96
CA GLY A 179 -3.72 -19.53 11.16
C GLY A 179 -3.96 -19.19 9.69
N LEU A 180 -3.55 -17.99 9.21
CA LEU A 180 -3.73 -17.57 7.82
C LEU A 180 -2.44 -17.12 7.14
N THR A 181 -1.66 -16.25 7.78
CA THR A 181 -0.45 -15.64 7.20
C THR A 181 0.77 -15.84 8.07
N ASP A 182 0.70 -16.69 9.09
CA ASP A 182 1.74 -17.00 10.08
C ASP A 182 2.47 -18.32 9.84
N ASP A 183 2.23 -18.98 8.69
CA ASP A 183 2.91 -20.22 8.30
C ASP A 183 4.43 -19.99 8.16
N GLU A 184 5.23 -20.71 8.93
CA GLU A 184 6.69 -20.49 8.97
C GLU A 184 7.38 -20.70 7.62
N ASP A 185 6.95 -21.70 6.81
CA ASP A 185 7.50 -21.90 5.47
C ASP A 185 7.13 -20.72 4.56
N GLY A 186 5.90 -20.25 4.61
CA GLY A 186 5.44 -19.06 3.91
C GLY A 186 6.24 -17.82 4.28
N LEU A 187 6.49 -17.59 5.57
CA LEU A 187 7.31 -16.46 6.04
C LEU A 187 8.76 -16.54 5.56
N ARG A 188 9.39 -17.74 5.61
CA ARG A 188 10.74 -17.93 5.07
C ARG A 188 10.81 -17.69 3.57
N ARG A 189 9.86 -18.22 2.79
CA ARG A 189 9.77 -17.97 1.34
C ARG A 189 9.53 -16.48 1.03
N THR A 190 8.78 -15.78 1.88
CA THR A 190 8.59 -14.32 1.78
C THR A 190 9.91 -13.60 2.05
N ALA A 191 10.68 -14.00 3.06
CA ALA A 191 12.02 -13.47 3.33
C ALA A 191 12.98 -13.71 2.17
N ASP A 192 12.98 -14.92 1.58
CA ASP A 192 13.78 -15.24 0.39
C ASP A 192 13.45 -14.32 -0.78
N PHE A 193 12.16 -14.06 -1.01
CA PHE A 193 11.72 -13.12 -2.04
C PHE A 193 12.19 -11.69 -1.73
N ILE A 194 12.01 -11.21 -0.50
CA ILE A 194 12.45 -9.87 -0.06
C ILE A 194 13.97 -9.72 -0.27
N ARG A 195 14.77 -10.74 0.04
CA ARG A 195 16.23 -10.72 -0.19
C ARG A 195 16.64 -10.61 -1.66
N SER A 196 15.78 -11.05 -2.57
CA SER A 196 16.00 -10.92 -4.02
C SER A 196 15.78 -9.49 -4.56
N LEU A 197 15.25 -8.59 -3.74
CA LEU A 197 15.01 -7.18 -4.10
C LEU A 197 16.17 -6.31 -3.62
N ASN A 198 16.61 -5.35 -4.44
CA ASN A 198 17.80 -4.53 -4.19
C ASN A 198 17.54 -3.26 -3.39
N THR A 199 16.28 -2.80 -3.30
CA THR A 199 15.93 -1.47 -2.77
C THR A 199 15.11 -1.50 -1.49
N VAL A 200 14.97 -2.66 -0.87
CA VAL A 200 14.23 -2.79 0.40
C VAL A 200 14.99 -2.11 1.52
N GLN A 201 14.36 -1.12 2.12
CA GLN A 201 14.89 -0.37 3.26
C GLN A 201 14.27 -0.82 4.58
N ARG A 202 13.00 -1.25 4.56
CA ARG A 202 12.26 -1.61 5.77
C ARG A 202 11.34 -2.80 5.52
N VAL A 203 11.24 -3.67 6.52
CA VAL A 203 10.23 -4.73 6.59
C VAL A 203 9.46 -4.56 7.88
N GLU A 204 8.14 -4.63 7.83
CA GLU A 204 7.25 -4.45 8.98
C GLU A 204 6.29 -5.63 9.08
N VAL A 205 6.21 -6.23 10.27
CA VAL A 205 5.13 -7.15 10.63
C VAL A 205 4.03 -6.34 11.30
N LEU A 206 2.84 -6.35 10.71
CA LEU A 206 1.67 -5.66 11.25
C LEU A 206 0.76 -6.67 11.96
N PRO A 207 0.66 -6.63 13.30
CA PRO A 207 -0.24 -7.52 14.01
C PRO A 207 -1.70 -7.29 13.57
N TYR A 208 -2.41 -8.36 13.22
CA TYR A 208 -3.84 -8.29 12.98
C TYR A 208 -4.58 -7.75 14.21
N HIS A 209 -5.58 -6.92 13.97
CA HIS A 209 -6.47 -6.41 15.00
C HIS A 209 -7.91 -6.23 14.47
N THR A 210 -8.87 -6.13 15.37
CA THR A 210 -10.30 -6.10 15.06
C THR A 210 -10.88 -4.70 14.91
N LEU A 211 -10.06 -3.64 14.92
CA LEU A 211 -10.53 -2.25 14.90
C LEU A 211 -11.35 -1.88 13.65
N GLY A 212 -11.22 -2.64 12.55
CA GLY A 212 -12.02 -2.42 11.33
C GLY A 212 -13.40 -3.10 11.32
N LEU A 213 -13.73 -3.94 12.29
CA LEU A 213 -14.97 -4.76 12.27
C LEU A 213 -16.25 -3.93 12.16
N PHE A 214 -16.33 -2.80 12.84
CA PHE A 214 -17.50 -1.93 12.77
C PHE A 214 -17.82 -1.44 11.35
N LYS A 215 -16.82 -1.35 10.47
CA LYS A 215 -16.99 -0.94 9.08
C LYS A 215 -17.68 -2.03 8.27
N TRP A 216 -17.33 -3.30 8.49
CA TRP A 216 -18.00 -4.45 7.88
C TRP A 216 -19.47 -4.50 8.32
N GLN A 217 -19.74 -4.31 9.61
CA GLN A 217 -21.10 -4.28 10.16
C GLN A 217 -21.91 -3.13 9.53
N LYS A 218 -21.32 -1.93 9.42
CA LYS A 218 -21.96 -0.76 8.82
C LYS A 218 -22.32 -0.99 7.35
N LEU A 219 -21.51 -1.77 6.62
CA LEU A 219 -21.76 -2.13 5.23
C LEU A 219 -22.74 -3.31 5.08
N GLY A 220 -23.15 -3.96 6.15
CA GLY A 220 -23.98 -5.17 6.12
C GLY A 220 -23.27 -6.38 5.49
N ILE A 221 -21.92 -6.39 5.46
CA ILE A 221 -21.12 -7.46 4.88
C ILE A 221 -20.67 -8.38 6.02
N PRO A 222 -20.94 -9.71 5.95
CA PRO A 222 -20.44 -10.65 6.93
C PRO A 222 -18.90 -10.61 7.01
N TYR A 223 -18.37 -10.49 8.23
CA TYR A 223 -16.92 -10.54 8.43
C TYR A 223 -16.42 -11.98 8.25
N PRO A 224 -15.46 -12.23 7.35
CA PRO A 224 -15.08 -13.60 7.00
C PRO A 224 -14.17 -14.30 8.03
N LEU A 225 -13.73 -13.58 9.07
CA LEU A 225 -12.81 -14.06 10.10
C LEU A 225 -13.40 -13.85 11.52
N PRO A 226 -14.61 -14.39 11.84
CA PRO A 226 -15.27 -14.10 13.11
C PRO A 226 -14.49 -14.59 14.33
N ASP A 227 -13.71 -15.65 14.17
CA ASP A 227 -12.96 -16.32 15.25
C ASP A 227 -11.47 -15.93 15.26
N ALA A 228 -11.03 -15.04 14.35
CA ALA A 228 -9.64 -14.62 14.32
C ALA A 228 -9.29 -13.73 15.52
N VAL A 229 -8.21 -14.09 16.19
CA VAL A 229 -7.68 -13.35 17.33
C VAL A 229 -6.39 -12.63 16.94
N PRO A 230 -6.07 -11.48 17.58
CA PRO A 230 -4.77 -10.85 17.39
C PRO A 230 -3.61 -11.80 17.77
N PRO A 231 -2.47 -11.73 17.05
CA PRO A 231 -1.31 -12.53 17.40
C PRO A 231 -0.74 -12.12 18.77
N THR A 232 -0.16 -13.07 19.45
CA THR A 232 0.61 -12.79 20.68
C THR A 232 1.93 -12.08 20.35
N ALA A 233 2.52 -11.41 21.34
CA ALA A 233 3.83 -10.77 21.17
C ALA A 233 4.93 -11.78 20.74
N GLU A 234 4.83 -13.04 21.20
CA GLU A 234 5.74 -14.11 20.84
C GLU A 234 5.58 -14.50 19.36
N GLN A 235 4.33 -14.61 18.87
CA GLN A 235 4.06 -14.87 17.45
C GLN A 235 4.56 -13.74 16.55
N VAL A 236 4.36 -12.49 16.97
CA VAL A 236 4.89 -11.32 16.24
C VAL A 236 6.40 -11.38 16.18
N LYS A 237 7.08 -11.58 17.32
CA LYS A 237 8.54 -11.69 17.38
C LYS A 237 9.05 -12.84 16.50
N ARG A 238 8.37 -13.98 16.52
CA ARG A 238 8.72 -15.13 15.68
C ARG A 238 8.61 -14.80 14.20
N ALA A 239 7.54 -14.11 13.78
CA ALA A 239 7.37 -13.68 12.40
C ALA A 239 8.45 -12.65 11.98
N GLU A 240 8.79 -11.71 12.85
CA GLU A 240 9.87 -10.73 12.62
C GLU A 240 11.23 -11.41 12.44
N GLU A 241 11.53 -12.46 13.23
CA GLU A 241 12.74 -13.27 13.09
C GLU A 241 12.77 -13.99 11.72
N LEU A 242 11.66 -14.63 11.34
CA LEU A 242 11.55 -15.38 10.08
C LEU A 242 11.60 -14.48 8.84
N LEU A 243 11.05 -13.27 8.93
CA LEU A 243 11.09 -12.25 7.88
C LEU A 243 12.38 -11.42 7.89
N GLU A 244 13.31 -11.70 8.81
CA GLU A 244 14.60 -11.00 8.94
C GLU A 244 14.44 -9.46 9.09
N VAL A 245 13.42 -9.01 9.83
CA VAL A 245 13.08 -7.58 9.98
C VAL A 245 14.29 -6.75 10.41
N SER A 246 15.12 -7.25 11.31
CA SER A 246 16.33 -6.57 11.81
C SER A 246 17.36 -6.24 10.73
N ARG A 247 17.32 -6.89 9.58
CA ARG A 247 18.18 -6.62 8.43
C ARG A 247 17.81 -5.31 7.71
N TYR A 248 16.58 -4.82 7.90
CA TYR A 248 15.99 -3.69 7.20
C TYR A 248 15.48 -2.63 8.19
N PRO A 249 16.35 -1.88 8.86
CA PRO A 249 15.96 -1.00 9.96
C PRO A 249 15.21 0.28 9.54
N GLY A 250 15.21 0.67 8.24
CA GLY A 250 14.53 1.84 7.68
C GLY A 250 15.36 3.11 7.65
#